data_fb084cc534f1e0d10b8be108e6e5b724
#
_entry.id   fb084cc534f1e0d10b8be108e6e5b724
#
_cell.length_a   1.000
_cell.length_b   1.000
_cell.length_c   1.000
_cell.angle_alpha   90.00
_cell.angle_beta   90.00
_cell.angle_gamma   90.00
#
_symmetry.space_group_name_H-M   'P 1'
#
loop_
_entity.id
_entity.type
_entity.pdbx_description
1 polymer ?
#
loop_
_entity_poly.entity_id
_entity_poly.type
_entity_poly.pdbx_seq_one_letter_code
_entity_poly.pdbx_strand_id
1 'polypeptide(L)'
;MSKIVIALGGNALGNSSKEQLAKAQTAAKSIVDLIEQGHQVVIAHGNGPQVGKIRLAFEETSQSPEDVVPFPECTAMSQGYIGYHLQQAIDEELVARNLGEQPVVTLITQVVVDPKDPAFTKPTKPIGGYYDEETAKQLMAETGNVYQEDAGRGWRRVVPSPKPVDIYEKVSLRTLVDAGQIVIACGGGGVPIAYDGPVYHGVDAVIDKDFAAAKMAELIEADVFVVLTAVEHVFVNFGQANQQALTDVTVTAMQ
;
A
#
# COMPACT_ATOMS: atom_id res chain seq x y z
N MET A 1 5.96 16.09 -20.69
CA MET A 1 6.21 14.73 -20.12
C MET A 1 6.56 14.91 -18.68
N SER A 2 5.82 14.28 -17.78
CA SER A 2 6.05 14.34 -16.32
C SER A 2 6.15 12.94 -15.77
N LYS A 3 6.91 12.77 -14.69
CA LYS A 3 7.00 11.55 -13.92
C LYS A 3 5.97 11.61 -12.79
N ILE A 4 4.99 10.70 -12.80
CA ILE A 4 3.82 10.71 -11.92
C ILE A 4 3.83 9.46 -11.06
N VAL A 5 3.78 9.63 -9.74
CA VAL A 5 3.53 8.54 -8.80
C VAL A 5 2.06 8.54 -8.40
N ILE A 6 1.40 7.38 -8.51
CA ILE A 6 -0.01 7.19 -8.17
C ILE A 6 -0.10 6.20 -6.99
N ALA A 7 -0.68 6.63 -5.88
CA ALA A 7 -1.00 5.77 -4.74
C ALA A 7 -2.48 5.36 -4.78
N LEU A 8 -2.75 4.07 -5.04
CA LEU A 8 -4.09 3.50 -5.06
C LEU A 8 -4.52 3.11 -3.64
N GLY A 9 -5.63 3.63 -3.16
CA GLY A 9 -6.18 3.30 -1.85
C GLY A 9 -6.57 1.81 -1.72
N GLY A 10 -6.36 1.19 -0.56
CA GLY A 10 -6.72 -0.21 -0.32
C GLY A 10 -8.21 -0.50 -0.51
N ASN A 11 -9.09 0.45 -0.19
CA ASN A 11 -10.53 0.34 -0.45
C ASN A 11 -10.87 0.41 -1.95
N ALA A 12 -9.98 0.98 -2.77
CA ALA A 12 -10.12 1.02 -4.23
C ALA A 12 -9.87 -0.36 -4.88
N LEU A 13 -9.42 -1.37 -4.12
CA LEU A 13 -9.05 -2.69 -4.65
C LEU A 13 -10.04 -3.80 -4.29
N GLY A 14 -11.11 -3.54 -3.50
CA GLY A 14 -12.12 -4.52 -3.14
C GLY A 14 -11.67 -5.58 -2.13
N ASN A 15 -12.62 -6.46 -1.75
CA ASN A 15 -12.43 -7.47 -0.71
C ASN A 15 -12.32 -8.90 -1.24
N SER A 16 -12.70 -9.15 -2.48
CA SER A 16 -12.57 -10.43 -3.16
C SER A 16 -11.69 -10.31 -4.41
N SER A 17 -11.15 -11.43 -4.89
CA SER A 17 -10.34 -11.46 -6.12
C SER A 17 -11.09 -10.91 -7.33
N LYS A 18 -12.38 -11.24 -7.47
CA LYS A 18 -13.23 -10.76 -8.57
C LYS A 18 -13.46 -9.24 -8.49
N GLU A 19 -13.76 -8.72 -7.30
CA GLU A 19 -13.91 -7.28 -7.09
C GLU A 19 -12.59 -6.55 -7.32
N GLN A 20 -11.48 -7.12 -6.88
CA GLN A 20 -10.15 -6.54 -7.05
C GLN A 20 -9.81 -6.39 -8.53
N LEU A 21 -10.02 -7.43 -9.34
CA LEU A 21 -9.79 -7.36 -10.78
C LEU A 21 -10.67 -6.30 -11.45
N ALA A 22 -11.98 -6.27 -11.14
CA ALA A 22 -12.89 -5.27 -11.71
C ALA A 22 -12.49 -3.83 -11.36
N LYS A 23 -12.03 -3.60 -10.13
CA LYS A 23 -11.54 -2.28 -9.69
C LYS A 23 -10.19 -1.94 -10.30
N ALA A 24 -9.29 -2.91 -10.46
CA ALA A 24 -8.03 -2.73 -11.18
C ALA A 24 -8.29 -2.31 -12.63
N GLN A 25 -9.25 -2.94 -13.33
CA GLN A 25 -9.66 -2.56 -14.68
C GLN A 25 -10.23 -1.14 -14.75
N THR A 26 -10.96 -0.71 -13.71
CA THR A 26 -11.46 0.68 -13.64
C THR A 26 -10.30 1.67 -13.44
N ALA A 27 -9.36 1.37 -12.56
CA ALA A 27 -8.19 2.22 -12.32
C ALA A 27 -7.25 2.27 -13.54
N ALA A 28 -7.10 1.15 -14.26
CA ALA A 28 -6.26 1.04 -15.45
C ALA A 28 -6.64 2.07 -16.52
N LYS A 29 -7.92 2.37 -16.71
CA LYS A 29 -8.37 3.37 -17.68
C LYS A 29 -7.75 4.74 -17.44
N SER A 30 -7.85 5.24 -16.20
CA SER A 30 -7.29 6.54 -15.83
C SER A 30 -5.75 6.54 -15.82
N ILE A 31 -5.14 5.40 -15.48
CA ILE A 31 -3.68 5.25 -15.55
C ILE A 31 -3.21 5.33 -17.00
N VAL A 32 -3.89 4.62 -17.91
CA VAL A 32 -3.54 4.60 -19.34
C VAL A 32 -3.84 5.94 -20.00
N ASP A 33 -4.85 6.70 -19.53
CA ASP A 33 -5.07 8.10 -20.00
C ASP A 33 -3.82 8.97 -19.79
N LEU A 34 -3.13 8.83 -18.66
CA LEU A 34 -1.89 9.56 -18.38
C LEU A 34 -0.72 9.07 -19.27
N ILE A 35 -0.63 7.77 -19.48
CA ILE A 35 0.40 7.15 -20.32
C ILE A 35 0.23 7.61 -21.78
N GLU A 36 -0.99 7.61 -22.29
CA GLU A 36 -1.31 8.07 -23.64
C GLU A 36 -0.99 9.57 -23.85
N GLN A 37 -1.06 10.37 -22.79
CA GLN A 37 -0.61 11.77 -22.80
C GLN A 37 0.93 11.92 -22.73
N GLY A 38 1.67 10.82 -22.71
CA GLY A 38 3.13 10.80 -22.71
C GLY A 38 3.78 10.99 -21.33
N HIS A 39 3.04 10.74 -20.25
CA HIS A 39 3.60 10.75 -18.88
C HIS A 39 4.26 9.41 -18.53
N GLN A 40 5.30 9.44 -17.70
CA GLN A 40 5.85 8.25 -17.03
C GLN A 40 5.05 7.99 -15.76
N VAL A 41 4.55 6.77 -15.57
CA VAL A 41 3.68 6.44 -14.44
C VAL A 41 4.29 5.34 -13.58
N VAL A 42 4.33 5.58 -12.28
CA VAL A 42 4.70 4.58 -11.25
C VAL A 42 3.54 4.44 -10.27
N ILE A 43 3.17 3.21 -9.96
CA ILE A 43 1.96 2.89 -9.20
C ILE A 43 2.35 2.24 -7.87
N ALA A 44 1.83 2.76 -6.77
CA ALA A 44 1.78 2.08 -5.48
C ALA A 44 0.33 1.71 -5.14
N HIS A 45 0.14 0.67 -4.35
CA HIS A 45 -1.17 0.23 -3.91
C HIS A 45 -1.20 -0.13 -2.43
N GLY A 46 -2.38 -0.05 -1.79
CA GLY A 46 -2.60 -0.58 -0.45
C GLY A 46 -2.82 -2.09 -0.45
N ASN A 47 -2.72 -2.72 0.72
CA ASN A 47 -2.95 -4.16 0.90
C ASN A 47 -3.68 -4.52 2.21
N GLY A 48 -4.14 -3.56 2.99
CA GLY A 48 -4.64 -3.78 4.36
C GLY A 48 -5.60 -4.96 4.52
N PRO A 49 -6.67 -5.10 3.71
CA PRO A 49 -7.55 -6.27 3.76
C PRO A 49 -6.85 -7.56 3.33
N GLN A 50 -5.99 -7.50 2.32
CA GLN A 50 -5.34 -8.69 1.73
C GLN A 50 -4.25 -9.25 2.63
N VAL A 51 -3.35 -8.40 3.14
CA VAL A 51 -2.27 -8.84 4.04
C VAL A 51 -2.81 -9.46 5.33
N GLY A 52 -3.91 -8.91 5.87
CA GLY A 52 -4.57 -9.48 7.04
C GLY A 52 -5.19 -10.84 6.77
N LYS A 53 -5.82 -11.03 5.59
CA LYS A 53 -6.38 -12.33 5.18
C LYS A 53 -5.28 -13.38 4.96
N ILE A 54 -4.18 -12.99 4.31
CA ILE A 54 -3.02 -13.87 4.11
C ILE A 54 -2.47 -14.31 5.46
N ARG A 55 -2.24 -13.37 6.37
CA ARG A 55 -1.75 -13.66 7.72
C ARG A 55 -2.70 -14.59 8.48
N LEU A 56 -4.00 -14.29 8.48
CA LEU A 56 -5.02 -15.12 9.15
C LEU A 56 -5.04 -16.56 8.61
N ALA A 57 -4.93 -16.74 7.29
CA ALA A 57 -4.89 -18.07 6.68
C ALA A 57 -3.70 -18.89 7.19
N PHE A 58 -2.54 -18.28 7.39
CA PHE A 58 -1.39 -18.97 8.00
C PHE A 58 -1.59 -19.20 9.50
N GLU A 59 -2.17 -18.25 10.23
CA GLU A 59 -2.50 -18.44 11.65
C GLU A 59 -3.45 -19.62 11.87
N GLU A 60 -4.46 -19.79 10.99
CA GLU A 60 -5.43 -20.90 11.06
C GLU A 60 -4.89 -22.25 10.61
N THR A 61 -3.89 -22.30 9.73
CA THR A 61 -3.37 -23.54 9.15
C THR A 61 -2.06 -24.00 9.74
N SER A 62 -1.34 -23.14 10.46
CA SER A 62 -0.08 -23.49 11.12
C SER A 62 -0.31 -24.36 12.34
N GLN A 63 0.59 -25.32 12.56
CA GLN A 63 0.53 -26.26 13.69
C GLN A 63 1.13 -25.67 14.97
N SER A 64 2.01 -24.68 14.83
CA SER A 64 2.63 -23.97 15.93
C SER A 64 2.75 -22.45 15.62
N PRO A 65 2.87 -21.58 16.63
CA PRO A 65 3.11 -20.15 16.41
C PRO A 65 4.37 -19.84 15.59
N GLU A 66 5.37 -20.73 15.63
CA GLU A 66 6.64 -20.57 14.93
C GLU A 66 6.51 -20.81 13.42
N ASP A 67 5.48 -21.57 13.00
CA ASP A 67 5.19 -21.87 11.59
C ASP A 67 4.37 -20.75 10.91
N VAL A 68 3.89 -19.77 11.67
CA VAL A 68 3.06 -18.68 11.12
C VAL A 68 3.93 -17.71 10.34
N VAL A 69 3.67 -17.61 9.04
CA VAL A 69 4.41 -16.71 8.13
C VAL A 69 4.28 -15.25 8.60
N PRO A 70 5.39 -14.55 8.86
CA PRO A 70 5.38 -13.19 9.38
C PRO A 70 4.94 -12.14 8.34
N PHE A 71 4.72 -10.89 8.78
CA PHE A 71 4.17 -9.83 7.92
C PHE A 71 5.04 -9.44 6.73
N PRO A 72 6.38 -9.47 6.78
CA PRO A 72 7.19 -9.21 5.61
C PRO A 72 6.83 -10.11 4.43
N GLU A 73 6.75 -11.42 4.66
CA GLU A 73 6.41 -12.41 3.65
C GLU A 73 4.94 -12.30 3.21
N CYS A 74 4.02 -12.05 4.15
CA CYS A 74 2.61 -11.80 3.82
C CYS A 74 2.47 -10.52 2.94
N THR A 75 3.29 -9.51 3.19
CA THR A 75 3.33 -8.29 2.38
C THR A 75 3.88 -8.60 0.99
N ALA A 76 4.97 -9.36 0.87
CA ALA A 76 5.53 -9.78 -0.43
C ALA A 76 4.50 -10.59 -1.25
N MET A 77 3.79 -11.54 -0.63
CA MET A 77 2.70 -12.27 -1.29
C MET A 77 1.59 -11.33 -1.76
N SER A 78 1.21 -10.34 -0.94
CA SER A 78 0.19 -9.35 -1.33
C SER A 78 0.64 -8.45 -2.48
N GLN A 79 1.93 -8.12 -2.57
CA GLN A 79 2.49 -7.40 -3.72
C GLN A 79 2.35 -8.20 -5.02
N GLY A 80 2.71 -9.48 -5.00
CA GLY A 80 2.54 -10.36 -6.13
C GLY A 80 1.07 -10.51 -6.54
N TYR A 81 0.19 -10.76 -5.59
CA TYR A 81 -1.24 -10.96 -5.81
C TYR A 81 -1.94 -9.71 -6.39
N ILE A 82 -1.77 -8.56 -5.75
CA ILE A 82 -2.40 -7.31 -6.17
C ILE A 82 -1.72 -6.76 -7.43
N GLY A 83 -0.37 -6.81 -7.45
CA GLY A 83 0.42 -6.40 -8.59
C GLY A 83 0.08 -7.16 -9.87
N TYR A 84 -0.13 -8.48 -9.77
CA TYR A 84 -0.60 -9.31 -10.89
C TYR A 84 -1.93 -8.78 -11.47
N HIS A 85 -2.93 -8.48 -10.64
CA HIS A 85 -4.21 -7.96 -11.13
C HIS A 85 -4.08 -6.57 -11.77
N LEU A 86 -3.26 -5.68 -11.18
CA LEU A 86 -3.02 -4.35 -11.73
C LEU A 86 -2.25 -4.44 -13.06
N GLN A 87 -1.22 -5.27 -13.11
CA GLN A 87 -0.44 -5.50 -14.32
C GLN A 87 -1.33 -6.02 -15.44
N GLN A 88 -2.11 -7.07 -15.20
CA GLN A 88 -3.05 -7.61 -16.17
C GLN A 88 -4.05 -6.55 -16.66
N ALA A 89 -4.65 -5.79 -15.75
CA ALA A 89 -5.64 -4.78 -16.11
C ALA A 89 -5.05 -3.61 -16.93
N ILE A 90 -3.82 -3.20 -16.62
CA ILE A 90 -3.12 -2.16 -17.39
C ILE A 90 -2.71 -2.69 -18.77
N ASP A 91 -2.18 -3.90 -18.85
CA ASP A 91 -1.82 -4.54 -20.11
C ASP A 91 -3.05 -4.68 -21.04
N GLU A 92 -4.20 -5.14 -20.51
CA GLU A 92 -5.45 -5.24 -21.25
C GLU A 92 -5.89 -3.88 -21.82
N GLU A 93 -5.82 -2.81 -21.02
CA GLU A 93 -6.20 -1.46 -21.44
C GLU A 93 -5.21 -0.87 -22.47
N LEU A 94 -3.90 -1.10 -22.30
CA LEU A 94 -2.87 -0.70 -23.28
C LEU A 94 -3.11 -1.37 -24.64
N VAL A 95 -3.39 -2.68 -24.64
CA VAL A 95 -3.70 -3.43 -25.87
C VAL A 95 -4.97 -2.90 -26.53
N ALA A 96 -6.03 -2.65 -25.74
CA ALA A 96 -7.30 -2.11 -26.25
C ALA A 96 -7.14 -0.74 -26.93
N ARG A 97 -6.15 0.05 -26.50
CA ARG A 97 -5.83 1.37 -27.09
C ARG A 97 -4.71 1.33 -28.15
N ASN A 98 -4.23 0.16 -28.53
CA ASN A 98 -3.07 -0.02 -29.42
C ASN A 98 -1.75 0.57 -28.88
N LEU A 99 -1.57 0.55 -27.55
CA LEU A 99 -0.38 0.98 -26.82
C LEU A 99 0.41 -0.21 -26.24
N GLY A 100 0.18 -1.42 -26.72
CA GLY A 100 0.62 -2.68 -26.14
C GLY A 100 2.14 -2.97 -26.15
N GLU A 101 2.97 -2.09 -26.71
CA GLU A 101 4.43 -2.24 -26.68
C GLU A 101 5.08 -1.65 -25.40
N GLN A 102 4.28 -1.08 -24.49
CA GLN A 102 4.79 -0.51 -23.24
C GLN A 102 4.79 -1.57 -22.14
N PRO A 103 5.97 -1.99 -21.64
CA PRO A 103 6.04 -3.05 -20.64
C PRO A 103 5.55 -2.58 -19.29
N VAL A 104 4.71 -3.40 -18.64
CA VAL A 104 4.25 -3.22 -17.26
C VAL A 104 4.94 -4.24 -16.37
N VAL A 105 5.53 -3.80 -15.26
CA VAL A 105 6.25 -4.67 -14.34
C VAL A 105 5.81 -4.45 -12.90
N THR A 106 5.60 -5.55 -12.18
CA THR A 106 5.43 -5.53 -10.73
C THR A 106 6.76 -5.86 -10.07
N LEU A 107 7.29 -4.92 -9.29
CA LEU A 107 8.53 -5.07 -8.55
C LEU A 107 8.22 -5.37 -7.08
N ILE A 108 8.69 -6.50 -6.57
CA ILE A 108 8.72 -6.74 -5.13
C ILE A 108 9.68 -5.72 -4.51
N THR A 109 9.15 -4.93 -3.60
CA THR A 109 9.86 -3.75 -3.08
C THR A 109 9.97 -3.84 -1.57
N GLN A 110 11.19 -3.73 -1.06
CA GLN A 110 11.52 -3.70 0.35
C GLN A 110 11.71 -2.25 0.80
N VAL A 111 11.10 -1.91 1.93
CA VAL A 111 11.15 -0.54 2.47
C VAL A 111 11.86 -0.56 3.83
N VAL A 112 12.93 0.21 3.90
CA VAL A 112 13.75 0.32 5.11
C VAL A 112 13.03 1.18 6.14
N VAL A 113 12.98 0.70 7.38
CA VAL A 113 12.42 1.42 8.53
C VAL A 113 13.44 1.50 9.67
N ASP A 114 13.26 2.47 10.55
CA ASP A 114 14.05 2.55 11.79
C ASP A 114 13.51 1.52 12.81
N PRO A 115 14.32 0.54 13.27
CA PRO A 115 13.88 -0.43 14.27
C PRO A 115 13.51 0.19 15.63
N LYS A 116 13.86 1.46 15.84
CA LYS A 116 13.52 2.24 17.06
C LYS A 116 12.30 3.14 16.85
N ASP A 117 11.61 3.04 15.70
CA ASP A 117 10.40 3.84 15.48
C ASP A 117 9.35 3.58 16.58
N PRO A 118 8.77 4.63 17.18
CA PRO A 118 7.75 4.51 18.23
C PRO A 118 6.53 3.65 17.83
N ALA A 119 6.26 3.51 16.53
CA ALA A 119 5.17 2.69 16.03
C ALA A 119 5.28 1.23 16.48
N PHE A 120 6.49 0.69 16.71
CA PHE A 120 6.67 -0.68 17.18
C PHE A 120 6.13 -0.88 18.62
N THR A 121 6.09 0.16 19.43
CA THR A 121 5.53 0.10 20.79
C THR A 121 4.06 0.55 20.86
N LYS A 122 3.55 1.20 19.80
CA LYS A 122 2.19 1.71 19.71
C LYS A 122 1.56 1.36 18.36
N PRO A 123 1.07 0.13 18.17
CA PRO A 123 0.42 -0.29 16.93
C PRO A 123 -0.83 0.55 16.64
N THR A 124 -0.96 1.02 15.39
CA THR A 124 -2.09 1.86 14.97
C THR A 124 -2.63 1.54 13.58
N LYS A 125 -1.92 0.71 12.78
CA LYS A 125 -2.31 0.40 11.41
C LYS A 125 -3.38 -0.68 11.35
N PRO A 126 -4.63 -0.38 10.94
CA PRO A 126 -5.67 -1.38 10.88
C PRO A 126 -5.45 -2.32 9.67
N ILE A 127 -5.56 -3.62 9.93
CA ILE A 127 -5.44 -4.69 8.91
C ILE A 127 -6.59 -5.70 9.04
N GLY A 128 -6.73 -6.56 8.04
CA GLY A 128 -7.71 -7.65 8.04
C GLY A 128 -9.16 -7.20 7.93
N GLY A 129 -10.06 -8.03 8.41
CA GLY A 129 -11.50 -7.81 8.44
C GLY A 129 -11.98 -6.98 9.64
N TYR A 130 -13.30 -6.79 9.69
CA TYR A 130 -13.98 -6.14 10.80
C TYR A 130 -14.60 -7.17 11.73
N TYR A 131 -14.56 -6.89 13.02
CA TYR A 131 -15.15 -7.69 14.10
C TYR A 131 -16.09 -6.81 14.92
N ASP A 132 -17.04 -7.41 15.60
CA ASP A 132 -17.74 -6.75 16.70
C ASP A 132 -16.83 -6.63 17.94
N GLU A 133 -17.22 -5.82 18.90
CA GLU A 133 -16.43 -5.53 20.10
C GLU A 133 -16.19 -6.78 20.96
N GLU A 134 -17.19 -7.67 21.08
CA GLU A 134 -17.12 -8.88 21.89
C GLU A 134 -16.11 -9.86 21.30
N THR A 135 -16.21 -10.13 20.01
CA THR A 135 -15.26 -10.96 19.26
C THR A 135 -13.84 -10.39 19.32
N ALA A 136 -13.68 -9.08 19.15
CA ALA A 136 -12.37 -8.44 19.23
C ALA A 136 -11.73 -8.61 20.63
N LYS A 137 -12.50 -8.42 21.71
CA LYS A 137 -12.01 -8.63 23.07
C LYS A 137 -11.62 -10.09 23.36
N GLN A 138 -12.41 -11.03 22.84
CA GLN A 138 -12.06 -12.45 22.94
C GLN A 138 -10.73 -12.74 22.22
N LEU A 139 -10.59 -12.30 20.98
CA LEU A 139 -9.35 -12.46 20.20
C LEU A 139 -8.13 -11.81 20.87
N MET A 140 -8.31 -10.63 21.49
CA MET A 140 -7.24 -9.99 22.27
C MET A 140 -6.77 -10.88 23.44
N ALA A 141 -7.73 -11.50 24.15
CA ALA A 141 -7.41 -12.38 25.28
C ALA A 141 -6.74 -13.69 24.85
N GLU A 142 -7.16 -14.26 23.72
CA GLU A 142 -6.66 -15.55 23.19
C GLU A 142 -5.29 -15.41 22.52
N THR A 143 -5.08 -14.32 21.76
CA THR A 143 -3.91 -14.20 20.88
C THR A 143 -2.87 -13.17 21.34
N GLY A 144 -3.23 -12.28 22.27
CA GLY A 144 -2.39 -11.13 22.64
C GLY A 144 -2.31 -10.03 21.56
N ASN A 145 -2.97 -10.18 20.43
CA ASN A 145 -3.02 -9.16 19.38
C ASN A 145 -3.81 -7.93 19.83
N VAL A 146 -3.48 -6.76 19.30
CA VAL A 146 -4.16 -5.51 19.60
C VAL A 146 -5.26 -5.26 18.59
N TYR A 147 -6.47 -4.92 19.06
CA TYR A 147 -7.60 -4.51 18.25
C TYR A 147 -8.07 -3.12 18.64
N GLN A 148 -8.50 -2.32 17.68
CA GLN A 148 -9.03 -0.99 17.89
C GLN A 148 -10.28 -0.77 17.04
N GLU A 149 -11.17 0.09 17.55
CA GLU A 149 -12.33 0.55 16.80
C GLU A 149 -11.90 1.39 15.59
N ASP A 150 -12.47 1.14 14.43
CA ASP A 150 -12.11 1.78 13.14
C ASP A 150 -13.28 2.60 12.59
N ALA A 151 -13.41 3.83 13.06
CA ALA A 151 -14.30 4.87 12.53
C ALA A 151 -15.77 4.45 12.37
N GLY A 152 -16.36 3.80 13.37
CA GLY A 152 -17.77 3.37 13.43
C GLY A 152 -18.08 2.13 12.59
N ARG A 153 -17.07 1.51 11.98
CA ARG A 153 -17.24 0.33 11.10
C ARG A 153 -17.06 -0.99 11.82
N GLY A 154 -16.60 -0.98 13.07
CA GLY A 154 -16.27 -2.12 13.88
C GLY A 154 -14.80 -2.14 14.31
N TRP A 155 -14.38 -3.24 14.91
CA TRP A 155 -13.04 -3.42 15.45
C TRP A 155 -12.13 -4.11 14.44
N ARG A 156 -10.88 -3.66 14.36
CA ARG A 156 -9.85 -4.30 13.52
C ARG A 156 -8.58 -4.55 14.30
N ARG A 157 -7.85 -5.61 13.92
CA ARG A 157 -6.48 -5.79 14.38
C ARG A 157 -5.63 -4.61 13.94
N VAL A 158 -4.79 -4.08 14.84
CA VAL A 158 -3.80 -3.05 14.53
C VAL A 158 -2.39 -3.59 14.71
N VAL A 159 -1.51 -3.16 13.83
CA VAL A 159 -0.10 -3.56 13.80
C VAL A 159 0.81 -2.32 13.77
N PRO A 160 2.11 -2.45 14.09
CA PRO A 160 3.08 -1.38 13.90
C PRO A 160 3.08 -0.85 12.46
N SER A 161 3.19 0.47 12.33
CA SER A 161 3.31 1.14 11.03
C SER A 161 4.41 2.19 11.07
N PRO A 162 5.69 1.75 11.06
CA PRO A 162 6.83 2.66 11.10
C PRO A 162 6.92 3.50 9.84
N LYS A 163 7.60 4.64 9.93
CA LYS A 163 7.83 5.51 8.78
C LYS A 163 8.90 4.95 7.84
N PRO A 164 8.72 5.05 6.51
CA PRO A 164 9.74 4.64 5.54
C PRO A 164 10.95 5.58 5.62
N VAL A 165 12.13 4.99 5.70
CA VAL A 165 13.42 5.71 5.67
C VAL A 165 14.01 5.70 4.26
N ASP A 166 14.01 4.52 3.61
CA ASP A 166 14.57 4.32 2.28
C ASP A 166 13.87 3.15 1.56
N ILE A 167 14.14 2.99 0.27
CA ILE A 167 13.68 1.85 -0.54
C ILE A 167 14.92 1.07 -1.00
N TYR A 168 14.96 -0.23 -0.70
CA TYR A 168 16.11 -1.05 -1.01
C TYR A 168 16.35 -1.15 -2.52
N GLU A 169 15.30 -1.38 -3.30
CA GLU A 169 15.33 -1.52 -4.76
C GLU A 169 15.32 -0.19 -5.53
N LYS A 170 15.63 0.95 -4.87
CA LYS A 170 15.58 2.29 -5.50
C LYS A 170 16.38 2.42 -6.80
N VAL A 171 17.52 1.71 -6.91
CA VAL A 171 18.34 1.72 -8.14
C VAL A 171 17.61 0.98 -9.26
N SER A 172 17.08 -0.22 -9.00
CA SER A 172 16.29 -0.99 -9.96
C SER A 172 15.04 -0.23 -10.39
N LEU A 173 14.34 0.37 -9.43
CA LEU A 173 13.15 1.19 -9.68
C LEU A 173 13.45 2.35 -10.63
N ARG A 174 14.49 3.14 -10.37
CA ARG A 174 14.93 4.22 -11.26
C ARG A 174 15.26 3.71 -12.66
N THR A 175 16.04 2.62 -12.75
CA THR A 175 16.43 2.02 -14.03
C THR A 175 15.21 1.62 -14.86
N LEU A 176 14.20 1.00 -14.26
CA LEU A 176 12.98 0.59 -14.96
C LEU A 176 12.18 1.82 -15.43
N VAL A 177 12.03 2.82 -14.57
CA VAL A 177 11.31 4.06 -14.90
C VAL A 177 12.03 4.84 -16.01
N ASP A 178 13.35 4.99 -15.92
CA ASP A 178 14.15 5.70 -16.93
C ASP A 178 14.19 4.95 -18.27
N ALA A 179 13.99 3.62 -18.25
CA ALA A 179 13.80 2.80 -19.45
C ALA A 179 12.37 2.90 -20.02
N GLY A 180 11.50 3.73 -19.46
CA GLY A 180 10.12 3.94 -19.96
C GLY A 180 9.15 2.86 -19.56
N GLN A 181 9.47 2.00 -18.59
CA GLN A 181 8.56 0.96 -18.13
C GLN A 181 7.50 1.54 -17.17
N ILE A 182 6.30 0.98 -17.22
CA ILE A 182 5.24 1.25 -16.24
C ILE A 182 5.50 0.36 -15.03
N VAL A 183 5.79 0.95 -13.88
CA VAL A 183 6.25 0.19 -12.70
C VAL A 183 5.21 0.20 -11.60
N ILE A 184 4.87 -0.98 -11.09
CA ILE A 184 4.07 -1.18 -9.88
C ILE A 184 5.03 -1.53 -8.76
N ALA A 185 5.20 -0.66 -7.76
CA ALA A 185 6.18 -0.82 -6.69
C ALA A 185 5.63 -0.34 -5.34
N CYS A 186 6.33 -0.63 -4.26
CA CYS A 186 5.91 -0.30 -2.88
C CYS A 186 4.50 -0.75 -2.52
N GLY A 187 4.03 -1.84 -3.12
CA GLY A 187 2.72 -2.40 -2.83
C GLY A 187 2.55 -2.70 -1.35
N GLY A 188 1.39 -2.29 -0.77
CA GLY A 188 1.10 -2.44 0.64
C GLY A 188 1.98 -1.60 1.58
N GLY A 189 2.72 -0.64 1.05
CA GLY A 189 3.73 0.13 1.76
C GLY A 189 5.14 -0.45 1.66
N GLY A 190 5.32 -1.55 0.91
CA GLY A 190 6.57 -2.28 0.78
C GLY A 190 6.79 -3.33 1.87
N VAL A 191 7.66 -4.28 1.60
CA VAL A 191 8.09 -5.27 2.59
C VAL A 191 8.94 -4.56 3.65
N PRO A 192 8.51 -4.54 4.93
CA PRO A 192 9.25 -3.80 5.96
C PRO A 192 10.53 -4.53 6.33
N ILE A 193 11.65 -3.84 6.22
CA ILE A 193 12.97 -4.32 6.62
C ILE A 193 13.69 -3.31 7.49
N ALA A 194 14.53 -3.80 8.40
CA ALA A 194 15.39 -2.98 9.23
C ALA A 194 16.83 -3.47 9.19
N TYR A 195 17.75 -2.58 9.54
CA TYR A 195 19.16 -2.93 9.77
C TYR A 195 19.37 -3.33 11.22
N ASP A 196 20.02 -4.48 11.40
CA ASP A 196 20.69 -4.83 12.64
C ASP A 196 22.14 -5.19 12.33
N GLY A 197 23.02 -4.19 12.43
CA GLY A 197 24.40 -4.32 11.97
C GLY A 197 24.52 -4.32 10.42
N PRO A 198 25.28 -5.25 9.81
CA PRO A 198 25.53 -5.23 8.35
C PRO A 198 24.44 -5.92 7.53
N VAL A 199 23.41 -6.49 8.13
CA VAL A 199 22.41 -7.33 7.48
C VAL A 199 21.02 -6.76 7.63
N TYR A 200 20.23 -6.78 6.54
CA TYR A 200 18.79 -6.52 6.58
C TYR A 200 18.03 -7.75 7.07
N HIS A 201 16.98 -7.50 7.81
CA HIS A 201 15.99 -8.52 8.17
C HIS A 201 14.58 -7.94 8.09
N GLY A 202 13.60 -8.81 7.82
CA GLY A 202 12.19 -8.44 7.87
C GLY A 202 11.76 -8.09 9.30
N VAL A 203 10.87 -7.10 9.44
CA VAL A 203 10.29 -6.70 10.73
C VAL A 203 8.79 -6.85 10.70
N ASP A 204 8.18 -7.23 11.83
CA ASP A 204 6.75 -7.53 11.92
C ASP A 204 5.93 -6.22 11.98
N ALA A 205 5.66 -5.65 10.82
CA ALA A 205 5.00 -4.36 10.62
C ALA A 205 4.25 -4.31 9.29
N VAL A 206 3.38 -3.31 9.12
CA VAL A 206 2.75 -2.97 7.83
C VAL A 206 2.86 -1.46 7.62
N ILE A 207 3.73 -1.05 6.70
CA ILE A 207 3.99 0.37 6.41
C ILE A 207 2.76 1.03 5.76
N ASP A 208 2.54 2.31 6.04
CA ASP A 208 1.50 3.05 5.35
C ASP A 208 1.88 3.31 3.88
N LYS A 209 0.97 2.96 2.95
CA LYS A 209 1.22 3.07 1.51
C LYS A 209 1.47 4.50 1.05
N ASP A 210 0.82 5.48 1.69
CA ASP A 210 0.94 6.88 1.24
C ASP A 210 2.30 7.44 1.63
N PHE A 211 2.83 7.09 2.81
CA PHE A 211 4.20 7.41 3.19
C PHE A 211 5.24 6.71 2.31
N ALA A 212 5.04 5.42 2.01
CA ALA A 212 5.95 4.68 1.14
C ALA A 212 5.92 5.22 -0.29
N ALA A 213 4.75 5.54 -0.83
CA ALA A 213 4.60 6.15 -2.15
C ALA A 213 5.22 7.56 -2.21
N ALA A 214 5.07 8.36 -1.14
CA ALA A 214 5.72 9.66 -1.05
C ALA A 214 7.26 9.52 -1.02
N LYS A 215 7.79 8.55 -0.24
CA LYS A 215 9.23 8.24 -0.25
C LYS A 215 9.69 7.76 -1.63
N MET A 216 8.91 6.95 -2.31
CA MET A 216 9.18 6.53 -3.68
C MET A 216 9.22 7.73 -4.64
N ALA A 217 8.23 8.63 -4.55
CA ALA A 217 8.18 9.85 -5.38
C ALA A 217 9.41 10.73 -5.18
N GLU A 218 9.84 10.92 -3.92
CA GLU A 218 11.08 11.63 -3.59
C GLU A 218 12.29 10.96 -4.24
N LEU A 219 12.45 9.64 -4.08
CA LEU A 219 13.62 8.91 -4.55
C LEU A 219 13.75 8.84 -6.07
N ILE A 220 12.63 8.82 -6.81
CA ILE A 220 12.65 8.83 -8.29
C ILE A 220 12.56 10.23 -8.87
N GLU A 221 12.51 11.26 -8.03
CA GLU A 221 12.36 12.66 -8.45
C GLU A 221 11.10 12.86 -9.30
N ALA A 222 9.95 12.43 -8.76
CA ALA A 222 8.67 12.58 -9.43
C ALA A 222 8.21 14.03 -9.47
N ASP A 223 7.63 14.45 -10.59
CA ASP A 223 7.06 15.79 -10.75
C ASP A 223 5.70 15.92 -10.04
N VAL A 224 4.95 14.82 -9.96
CA VAL A 224 3.60 14.80 -9.41
C VAL A 224 3.40 13.55 -8.55
N PHE A 225 2.79 13.73 -7.39
CA PHE A 225 2.32 12.64 -6.53
C PHE A 225 0.81 12.73 -6.37
N VAL A 226 0.10 11.67 -6.75
CA VAL A 226 -1.36 11.57 -6.75
C VAL A 226 -1.80 10.50 -5.76
N VAL A 227 -2.70 10.84 -4.85
CA VAL A 227 -3.35 9.88 -3.95
C VAL A 227 -4.80 9.69 -4.40
N LEU A 228 -5.12 8.51 -4.93
CA LEU A 228 -6.49 8.15 -5.30
C LEU A 228 -7.22 7.59 -4.08
N THR A 229 -8.21 8.31 -3.64
CA THR A 229 -9.01 8.03 -2.44
C THR A 229 -10.51 8.13 -2.73
N ALA A 230 -11.35 7.76 -1.76
CA ALA A 230 -12.81 7.79 -1.88
C ALA A 230 -13.43 9.19 -1.71
N VAL A 231 -12.62 10.20 -1.40
CA VAL A 231 -13.06 11.60 -1.22
C VAL A 231 -12.36 12.51 -2.21
N GLU A 232 -13.04 13.56 -2.66
CA GLU A 232 -12.52 14.49 -3.67
C GLU A 232 -11.43 15.43 -3.13
N HIS A 233 -11.44 15.70 -1.82
CA HIS A 233 -10.54 16.67 -1.19
C HIS A 233 -10.02 16.15 0.15
N VAL A 234 -8.93 16.72 0.62
CA VAL A 234 -8.56 16.69 2.04
C VAL A 234 -9.46 17.69 2.78
N PHE A 235 -9.89 17.33 3.99
CA PHE A 235 -10.78 18.16 4.78
C PHE A 235 -10.16 18.48 6.13
N VAL A 236 -10.38 19.69 6.63
CA VAL A 236 -10.25 20.04 8.04
C VAL A 236 -11.56 19.73 8.73
N ASN A 237 -11.53 19.23 9.94
CA ASN A 237 -12.70 18.86 10.74
C ASN A 237 -13.68 17.90 10.00
N PHE A 238 -13.13 16.88 9.36
CA PHE A 238 -13.92 15.90 8.60
C PHE A 238 -15.05 15.28 9.44
N GLY A 239 -16.26 15.26 8.89
CA GLY A 239 -17.46 14.75 9.56
C GLY A 239 -18.07 15.66 10.62
N GLN A 240 -17.54 16.88 10.83
CA GLN A 240 -18.06 17.87 11.77
C GLN A 240 -18.85 18.98 11.05
N ALA A 241 -19.67 19.73 11.80
CA ALA A 241 -20.48 20.81 11.22
C ALA A 241 -19.65 21.95 10.59
N ASN A 242 -18.39 22.09 10.98
CA ASN A 242 -17.43 23.05 10.46
C ASN A 242 -16.40 22.41 9.52
N GLN A 243 -16.74 21.30 8.87
CA GLN A 243 -15.92 20.68 7.86
C GLN A 243 -15.61 21.65 6.71
N GLN A 244 -14.35 21.72 6.32
CA GLN A 244 -13.88 22.56 5.23
C GLN A 244 -12.98 21.75 4.28
N ALA A 245 -13.29 21.77 2.97
CA ALA A 245 -12.45 21.18 1.94
C ALA A 245 -11.19 22.03 1.71
N LEU A 246 -10.06 21.37 1.58
CA LEU A 246 -8.80 21.98 1.16
C LEU A 246 -8.61 21.72 -0.34
N THR A 247 -8.60 22.77 -1.14
CA THR A 247 -8.42 22.68 -2.60
C THR A 247 -7.00 22.97 -3.02
N ASP A 248 -6.50 24.17 -2.71
CA ASP A 248 -5.13 24.60 -2.98
C ASP A 248 -4.47 25.08 -1.68
N VAL A 249 -3.48 24.32 -1.22
CA VAL A 249 -2.75 24.63 0.01
C VAL A 249 -1.26 24.48 -0.21
N THR A 250 -0.49 25.34 0.44
CA THR A 250 0.96 25.23 0.45
C THR A 250 1.40 24.19 1.49
N VAL A 251 2.60 23.61 1.31
CA VAL A 251 3.21 22.70 2.29
C VAL A 251 3.29 23.35 3.67
N THR A 252 3.62 24.65 3.74
CA THR A 252 3.68 25.41 5.00
C THR A 252 2.31 25.54 5.68
N ALA A 253 1.22 25.60 4.92
CA ALA A 253 -0.13 25.68 5.48
C ALA A 253 -0.65 24.33 5.98
N MET A 254 -0.02 23.20 5.58
CA MET A 254 -0.34 21.84 6.01
C MET A 254 0.44 21.40 7.25
N GLN A 255 1.49 22.14 7.65
CA GLN A 255 2.29 21.93 8.85
C GLN A 255 1.70 22.64 10.07
#